data_190b39ba043294db07ddcf9bac8615df
#
_entry.id   190b39ba043294db07ddcf9bac8615df
#
_cell.length_a   1.000
_cell.length_b   1.000
_cell.length_c   1.000
_cell.angle_alpha   90.00
_cell.angle_beta   90.00
_cell.angle_gamma   90.00
#
_symmetry.space_group_name_H-M   'P 1'
#
loop_
_entity.id
_entity.type
_entity.pdbx_description
1 polymer ?
#
loop_
_entity_poly.entity_id
_entity_poly.type
_entity_poly.pdbx_seq_one_letter_code
_entity_poly.pdbx_strand_id
1 'polypeptide(L)' 'MCVGLPLRIIAIQGIAAHAEAGEHREVIDLSLTPDANAGEWVLTHLGAAREVISAED' A
#
# COMPACT_ATOMS: atom_id res chain seq x y z
N MET A 1 -8.15 -4.81 17.67
CA MET A 1 -7.24 -5.46 16.89
C MET A 1 -7.10 -4.88 15.55
N CYS A 2 -5.97 -4.51 15.20
CA CYS A 2 -5.73 -3.94 13.92
C CYS A 2 -5.52 -5.00 12.90
N VAL A 3 -6.33 -5.00 11.88
CA VAL A 3 -6.15 -5.92 10.82
C VAL A 3 -5.85 -5.09 9.60
N GLY A 4 -4.68 -5.19 9.07
CA GLY A 4 -4.32 -4.44 7.90
C GLY A 4 -5.02 -4.96 6.67
N LEU A 5 -5.15 -4.12 5.68
CA LEU A 5 -5.68 -4.51 4.39
C LEU A 5 -4.54 -4.56 3.41
N PRO A 6 -4.36 -5.66 2.69
CA PRO A 6 -3.34 -5.73 1.66
C PRO A 6 -3.82 -5.00 0.41
N LEU A 7 -3.03 -4.06 -0.05
CA LEU A 7 -3.35 -3.30 -1.26
C LEU A 7 -2.13 -3.30 -2.15
N ARG A 8 -2.36 -3.32 -3.46
CA ARG A 8 -1.26 -3.28 -4.41
C ARG A 8 -1.07 -1.85 -4.89
N ILE A 9 0.14 -1.36 -4.86
CA ILE A 9 0.45 -0.02 -5.29
C ILE A 9 0.37 0.06 -6.81
N ILE A 10 -0.37 1.03 -7.32
CA ILE A 10 -0.53 1.23 -8.74
C ILE A 10 0.36 2.36 -9.22
N ALA A 11 0.40 3.46 -8.48
CA ALA A 11 1.18 4.62 -8.87
C ALA A 11 1.60 5.38 -7.63
N ILE A 12 2.76 5.99 -7.66
CA ILE A 12 3.31 6.70 -6.53
C ILE A 12 3.55 8.15 -6.88
N GLN A 13 3.20 9.06 -5.99
CA GLN A 13 3.46 10.47 -6.13
C GLN A 13 4.01 10.97 -4.81
N GLY A 14 5.31 11.15 -4.72
CA GLY A 14 5.95 11.55 -3.47
C GLY A 14 5.73 10.50 -2.39
N ILE A 15 5.14 10.88 -1.27
CA ILE A 15 4.86 9.95 -0.19
C ILE A 15 3.46 9.36 -0.28
N ALA A 16 2.70 9.73 -1.30
CA ALA A 16 1.36 9.22 -1.48
C ALA A 16 1.34 8.22 -2.62
N ALA A 17 0.45 7.29 -2.57
CA ALA A 17 0.33 6.30 -3.62
C ALA A 17 -1.12 5.91 -3.82
N HIS A 18 -1.45 5.57 -5.05
CA HIS A 18 -2.74 5.01 -5.36
C HIS A 18 -2.59 3.50 -5.26
N ALA A 19 -3.47 2.87 -4.52
CA ALA A 19 -3.40 1.42 -4.31
C ALA A 19 -4.76 0.80 -4.50
N GLU A 20 -4.80 -0.46 -4.81
CA GLU A 20 -6.05 -1.15 -5.07
C GLU A 20 -6.06 -2.57 -4.54
N ALA A 21 -7.24 -3.07 -4.31
CA ALA A 21 -7.47 -4.48 -4.01
C ALA A 21 -8.82 -4.81 -4.64
N GLY A 22 -8.79 -5.55 -5.74
CA GLY A 22 -10.01 -5.83 -6.49
C GLY A 22 -10.59 -4.53 -7.03
N GLU A 23 -11.83 -4.22 -6.64
CA GLU A 23 -12.46 -3.00 -7.10
C GLU A 23 -12.28 -1.86 -6.13
N HIS A 24 -11.66 -2.09 -5.01
CA HIS A 24 -11.45 -1.06 -4.02
C HIS A 24 -10.17 -0.32 -4.34
N ARG A 25 -10.22 1.02 -4.36
CA ARG A 25 -9.05 1.84 -4.60
C ARG A 25 -9.00 2.92 -3.56
N GLU A 26 -7.81 3.27 -3.14
CA GLU A 26 -7.66 4.39 -2.24
C GLU A 26 -6.27 4.96 -2.33
N VAL A 27 -6.10 6.17 -1.83
CA VAL A 27 -4.80 6.81 -1.77
C VAL A 27 -4.24 6.54 -0.39
N ILE A 28 -3.01 6.08 -0.33
CA ILE A 28 -2.38 5.73 0.92
C ILE A 28 -1.09 6.49 1.11
N ASP A 29 -0.65 6.58 2.35
CA ASP A 29 0.55 7.30 2.73
C ASP A 29 1.69 6.29 2.82
N LEU A 30 2.82 6.59 2.18
CA LEU A 30 3.97 5.72 2.17
C LEU A 30 5.09 6.20 3.08
N SER A 31 4.83 7.13 3.99
CA SER A 31 5.91 7.67 4.79
C SER A 31 6.60 6.62 5.65
N LEU A 32 5.90 5.54 6.00
CA LEU A 32 6.50 4.46 6.79
C LEU A 32 7.14 3.40 5.90
N THR A 33 6.91 3.44 4.59
CA THR A 33 7.48 2.48 3.66
C THR A 33 8.06 3.23 2.48
N PRO A 34 9.09 4.06 2.70
CA PRO A 34 9.59 4.93 1.64
C PRO A 34 10.22 4.19 0.47
N ASP A 35 10.57 2.92 0.66
CA ASP A 35 11.17 2.15 -0.40
C ASP A 35 10.16 1.33 -1.20
N ALA A 36 8.87 1.47 -0.93
CA ALA A 36 7.87 0.72 -1.66
C ALA A 36 7.82 1.18 -3.11
N ASN A 37 7.56 0.27 -4.01
CA ASN A 37 7.51 0.55 -5.43
C ASN A 37 6.17 0.15 -6.03
N ALA A 38 5.84 0.75 -7.16
CA ALA A 38 4.61 0.39 -7.86
C ALA A 38 4.66 -1.09 -8.21
N GLY A 39 3.54 -1.74 -8.07
CA GLY A 39 3.44 -3.17 -8.33
C GLY A 39 3.62 -4.01 -7.08
N GLU A 40 4.10 -3.43 -6.01
CA GLU A 40 4.28 -4.18 -4.77
C GLU A 40 3.02 -4.14 -3.94
N TRP A 41 2.87 -5.13 -3.09
CA TRP A 41 1.74 -5.18 -2.17
C TRP A 41 2.20 -4.63 -0.83
N VAL A 42 1.33 -3.87 -0.19
CA VAL A 42 1.61 -3.33 1.12
C VAL A 42 0.45 -3.61 2.04
N LEU A 43 0.75 -3.75 3.31
CA LEU A 43 -0.28 -3.91 4.32
C LEU A 43 -0.60 -2.52 4.83
N THR A 44 -1.87 -2.12 4.76
CA THR A 44 -2.26 -0.77 5.14
C THR A 44 -3.17 -0.79 6.35
N HIS A 45 -3.16 0.31 7.08
CA HIS A 45 -4.02 0.48 8.23
C HIS A 45 -4.29 1.98 8.34
N LEU A 46 -5.55 2.36 8.38
CA LEU A 46 -5.97 3.75 8.51
C LEU A 46 -5.38 4.63 7.42
N GLY A 47 -5.29 4.09 6.21
CA GLY A 47 -4.82 4.86 5.08
C GLY A 47 -3.33 5.00 4.95
N ALA A 48 -2.56 4.31 5.77
CA ALA A 48 -1.11 4.36 5.72
C ALA A 48 -0.55 2.98 5.47
N ALA A 49 0.43 2.87 4.58
CA ALA A 49 1.12 1.62 4.37
C ALA A 49 2.04 1.37 5.57
N ARG A 50 1.92 0.22 6.16
CA ARG A 50 2.70 -0.10 7.36
C ARG A 50 3.84 -1.04 7.05
N GLU A 51 3.70 -1.84 6.01
CA GLU A 51 4.69 -2.86 5.74
C GLU A 51 4.57 -3.30 4.30
N VAL A 52 5.69 -3.50 3.63
CA VAL A 52 5.69 -4.03 2.28
C VAL A 52 5.64 -5.54 2.38
N ILE A 53 4.66 -6.16 1.70
CA ILE A 53 4.55 -7.60 1.65
C ILE A 53 4.65 -8.00 0.19
N SER A 54 5.27 -9.09 -0.05
CA SER A 54 5.48 -9.50 -1.41
C SER A 54 4.26 -10.22 -1.93
N ALA A 55 3.89 -9.94 -3.13
CA ALA A 55 2.79 -10.64 -3.71
C ALA A 55 3.16 -11.99 -4.19
N GLU A 56 4.44 -12.33 -4.19
CA GLU A 56 4.81 -13.46 -4.69
C GLU A 56 4.81 -14.47 -3.90
N ASP A 57 4.52 -14.72 -3.09
CA ASP A 57 4.54 -15.86 -2.42
C ASP A 57 3.82 -16.30 -1.93
#